data_08e59f5b503b695fbdeb544e448a5fd7
#
_entry.id   08e59f5b503b695fbdeb544e448a5fd7
#
_cell.length_a   1.000
_cell.length_b   1.000
_cell.length_c   1.000
_cell.angle_alpha   90.00
_cell.angle_beta   90.00
_cell.angle_gamma   90.00
#
_symmetry.space_group_name_H-M   'P 1'
#
loop_
_entity.id
_entity.type
_entity.pdbx_description
1 polymer ?
#
loop_
_entity_poly.entity_id
_entity_poly.type
_entity_poly.pdbx_seq_one_letter_code
_entity_poly.pdbx_strand_id
1 'polypeptide(L)'
;MYSQIEKLPDNLIVNGNLDLDSCKNLQRLPNGLKVKGSLDLRNTNLTSLPSDLEVGGNLTLSRTPIANMYTEKQIREMVSKVEGSIVLRR
;
A
#
# COMPACT_ATOMS: atom_id res chain seq x y z
N MET A 1 -15.52 2.07 5.08
CA MET A 1 -14.79 1.42 6.15
C MET A 1 -14.60 -0.06 5.83
N TYR A 2 -13.37 -0.53 5.84
CA TYR A 2 -13.03 -1.84 5.28
C TYR A 2 -12.23 -2.70 6.25
N SER A 3 -12.52 -2.56 7.55
CA SER A 3 -11.69 -3.16 8.60
C SER A 3 -11.63 -4.69 8.57
N GLN A 4 -12.52 -5.34 7.82
CA GLN A 4 -12.58 -6.79 7.75
C GLN A 4 -11.94 -7.38 6.50
N ILE A 5 -11.41 -6.54 5.62
CA ILE A 5 -10.75 -7.03 4.41
C ILE A 5 -9.46 -7.73 4.78
N GLU A 6 -9.28 -8.96 4.30
CA GLU A 6 -8.05 -9.74 4.52
C GLU A 6 -7.16 -9.77 3.29
N LYS A 7 -7.75 -9.74 2.12
CA LYS A 7 -6.98 -9.74 0.87
C LYS A 7 -7.82 -9.22 -0.28
N LEU A 8 -7.15 -8.86 -1.35
CA LEU A 8 -7.76 -8.35 -2.57
C LEU A 8 -7.42 -9.31 -3.72
N PRO A 9 -8.21 -9.31 -4.80
CA PRO A 9 -7.90 -10.17 -5.94
C PRO A 9 -6.63 -9.71 -6.65
N ASP A 10 -5.90 -10.68 -7.24
CA ASP A 10 -4.73 -10.37 -8.03
C ASP A 10 -5.11 -9.56 -9.26
N ASN A 11 -4.19 -8.72 -9.69
CA ASN A 11 -4.34 -7.88 -10.88
C ASN A 11 -5.48 -6.88 -10.77
N LEU A 12 -5.84 -6.49 -9.55
CA LEU A 12 -6.86 -5.48 -9.32
C LEU A 12 -6.39 -4.12 -9.84
N ILE A 13 -7.24 -3.46 -10.61
CA ILE A 13 -6.97 -2.11 -11.10
C ILE A 13 -8.02 -1.17 -10.50
N VAL A 14 -7.55 -0.15 -9.79
CA VAL A 14 -8.41 0.86 -9.19
C VAL A 14 -8.20 2.17 -9.95
N ASN A 15 -9.27 2.68 -10.56
CA ASN A 15 -9.19 3.88 -11.40
C ASN A 15 -9.26 5.20 -10.61
N GLY A 16 -9.19 5.14 -9.33
CA GLY A 16 -9.18 6.30 -8.44
C GLY A 16 -8.33 5.98 -7.23
N ASN A 17 -8.69 6.55 -6.10
CA ASN A 17 -8.00 6.29 -4.84
C ASN A 17 -8.50 4.98 -4.24
N LEU A 18 -7.62 4.28 -3.56
CA LEU A 18 -7.97 3.08 -2.80
C LEU A 18 -7.66 3.34 -1.33
N ASP A 19 -8.72 3.35 -0.52
CA ASP A 19 -8.61 3.63 0.91
C ASP A 19 -8.80 2.34 1.69
N LEU A 20 -7.72 1.87 2.30
CA LEU A 20 -7.73 0.67 3.13
C LEU A 20 -7.29 0.98 4.56
N ASP A 21 -7.48 2.23 4.99
CA ASP A 21 -7.16 2.68 6.33
C ASP A 21 -7.83 1.77 7.37
N SER A 22 -7.04 1.36 8.35
CA SER A 22 -7.50 0.55 9.49
C SER A 22 -7.99 -0.86 9.14
N CYS A 23 -7.61 -1.37 7.99
CA CYS A 23 -7.91 -2.76 7.62
C CYS A 23 -6.92 -3.68 8.34
N LYS A 24 -7.18 -3.99 9.60
CA LYS A 24 -6.24 -4.70 10.47
C LYS A 24 -5.97 -6.13 10.05
N ASN A 25 -6.86 -6.72 9.28
CA ASN A 25 -6.67 -8.09 8.80
C ASN A 25 -5.89 -8.16 7.49
N LEU A 26 -5.56 -7.02 6.91
CA LEU A 26 -4.82 -6.97 5.65
C LEU A 26 -3.33 -7.04 5.96
N GLN A 27 -2.69 -8.14 5.58
CA GLN A 27 -1.27 -8.36 5.85
C GLN A 27 -0.40 -8.28 4.61
N ARG A 28 -1.01 -8.35 3.43
CA ARG A 28 -0.29 -8.24 2.16
C ARG A 28 -1.22 -7.74 1.07
N LEU A 29 -0.64 -7.22 0.01
CA LEU A 29 -1.37 -6.77 -1.16
C LEU A 29 -1.29 -7.82 -2.26
N PRO A 30 -2.25 -7.83 -3.20
CA PRO A 30 -2.23 -8.79 -4.29
C PRO A 30 -1.13 -8.45 -5.30
N ASN A 31 -0.69 -9.46 -6.03
CA ASN A 31 0.21 -9.24 -7.16
C ASN A 31 -0.51 -8.45 -8.24
N GLY A 32 0.22 -7.58 -8.92
CA GLY A 32 -0.32 -6.83 -10.04
C GLY A 32 -1.27 -5.71 -9.67
N LEU A 33 -1.32 -5.31 -8.41
CA LEU A 33 -2.19 -4.22 -7.98
C LEU A 33 -1.76 -2.90 -8.61
N LYS A 34 -2.70 -2.23 -9.24
CA LYS A 34 -2.47 -0.91 -9.83
C LYS A 34 -3.53 0.05 -9.34
N VAL A 35 -3.08 1.14 -8.72
CA VAL A 35 -3.95 2.19 -8.21
C VAL A 35 -3.61 3.47 -8.97
N LYS A 36 -4.56 4.00 -9.70
CA LYS A 36 -4.31 5.20 -10.52
C LYS A 36 -4.20 6.46 -9.69
N GLY A 37 -4.90 6.51 -8.57
CA GLY A 37 -4.80 7.60 -7.62
C GLY A 37 -3.90 7.23 -6.45
N SER A 38 -4.26 7.69 -5.26
CA SER A 38 -3.49 7.43 -4.05
C SER A 38 -3.93 6.13 -3.38
N LEU A 39 -2.98 5.48 -2.73
CA LEU A 39 -3.23 4.25 -1.98
C LEU A 39 -2.99 4.52 -0.50
N ASP A 40 -4.04 4.37 0.31
CA ASP A 40 -3.98 4.63 1.74
C ASP A 40 -4.00 3.30 2.49
N LEU A 41 -2.87 2.98 3.13
CA LEU A 41 -2.70 1.73 3.87
C LEU A 41 -2.40 1.99 5.35
N ARG A 42 -2.78 3.17 5.86
CA ARG A 42 -2.52 3.50 7.26
C ARG A 42 -3.20 2.51 8.19
N ASN A 43 -2.54 2.25 9.31
CA ASN A 43 -3.11 1.43 10.39
C ASN A 43 -3.47 0.00 9.95
N THR A 44 -2.76 -0.53 8.97
CA THR A 44 -2.89 -1.94 8.59
C THR A 44 -1.75 -2.74 9.21
N ASN A 45 -1.80 -4.06 9.07
CA ASN A 45 -0.75 -4.93 9.55
C ASN A 45 0.18 -5.41 8.42
N LEU A 46 0.35 -4.56 7.42
CA LEU A 46 1.13 -4.87 6.24
C LEU A 46 2.60 -5.08 6.58
N THR A 47 3.17 -6.18 6.11
CA THR A 47 4.58 -6.51 6.35
C THR A 47 5.39 -6.56 5.06
N SER A 48 4.74 -6.54 3.91
CA SER A 48 5.43 -6.59 2.62
C SER A 48 4.61 -5.91 1.55
N LEU A 49 5.27 -5.59 0.45
CA LEU A 49 4.62 -5.01 -0.73
C LEU A 49 5.00 -5.86 -1.95
N PRO A 50 4.08 -6.03 -2.92
CA PRO A 50 4.42 -6.74 -4.14
C PRO A 50 5.38 -5.90 -4.98
N SER A 51 6.32 -6.57 -5.64
CA SER A 51 7.32 -5.88 -6.44
C SER A 51 6.72 -5.20 -7.68
N ASP A 52 5.55 -5.61 -8.10
CA ASP A 52 4.88 -5.06 -9.27
C ASP A 52 3.81 -4.03 -8.92
N LEU A 53 3.79 -3.53 -7.69
CA LEU A 53 2.85 -2.51 -7.25
C LEU A 53 3.07 -1.21 -8.02
N GLU A 54 1.96 -0.62 -8.50
CA GLU A 54 2.00 0.69 -9.14
C GLU A 54 0.98 1.62 -8.48
N VAL A 55 1.44 2.80 -8.09
CA VAL A 55 0.59 3.82 -7.47
C VAL A 55 0.81 5.13 -8.22
N GLY A 56 -0.27 5.68 -8.77
CA GLY A 56 -0.18 6.92 -9.55
C GLY A 56 -0.14 8.18 -8.69
N GLY A 57 -0.56 8.09 -7.45
CA GLY A 57 -0.52 9.20 -6.51
C GLY A 57 0.39 8.89 -5.34
N ASN A 58 -0.03 9.27 -4.14
CA ASN A 58 0.73 9.05 -2.92
C ASN A 58 0.48 7.66 -2.33
N LEU A 59 1.51 7.11 -1.72
CA LEU A 59 1.43 5.84 -0.99
C LEU A 59 1.61 6.16 0.49
N THR A 60 0.57 5.92 1.29
CA THR A 60 0.60 6.21 2.72
C THR A 60 0.67 4.89 3.49
N LEU A 61 1.75 4.74 4.26
CA LEU A 61 2.03 3.52 5.03
C LEU A 61 2.20 3.83 6.52
N SER A 62 1.67 4.94 6.99
CA SER A 62 1.82 5.34 8.39
C SER A 62 1.24 4.28 9.32
N ARG A 63 1.93 4.02 10.42
CA ARG A 63 1.49 3.07 11.45
C ARG A 63 1.29 1.65 10.94
N THR A 64 2.18 1.23 10.03
CA THR A 64 2.23 -0.15 9.57
C THR A 64 3.54 -0.77 10.01
N PRO A 65 3.62 -2.10 10.11
CA PRO A 65 4.90 -2.75 10.40
C PRO A 65 5.97 -2.41 9.37
N ILE A 66 5.59 -2.33 8.10
CA ILE A 66 6.56 -2.05 7.03
C ILE A 66 7.18 -0.66 7.17
N ALA A 67 6.43 0.32 7.73
CA ALA A 67 6.95 1.66 7.94
C ALA A 67 8.08 1.68 9.01
N ASN A 68 8.11 0.69 9.89
CA ASN A 68 9.14 0.55 10.89
C ASN A 68 10.31 -0.31 10.42
N MET A 69 10.17 -0.98 9.29
CA MET A 69 11.18 -1.91 8.76
C MET A 69 12.06 -1.27 7.70
N TYR A 70 11.53 -0.31 6.96
CA TYR A 70 12.19 0.25 5.79
C TYR A 70 12.06 1.75 5.74
N THR A 71 13.02 2.39 5.04
CA THR A 71 12.96 3.82 4.74
C THR A 71 12.13 4.04 3.47
N GLU A 72 11.78 5.31 3.22
CA GLU A 72 11.09 5.67 1.99
C GLU A 72 11.88 5.22 0.76
N LYS A 73 13.18 5.45 0.76
CA LYS A 73 14.03 5.07 -0.37
C LYS A 73 13.98 3.56 -0.62
N GLN A 74 14.07 2.78 0.46
CA GLN A 74 14.01 1.32 0.33
C GLN A 74 12.68 0.85 -0.23
N ILE A 75 11.58 1.45 0.23
CA ILE A 75 10.25 1.09 -0.25
C ILE A 75 10.11 1.46 -1.73
N ARG A 76 10.59 2.64 -2.11
CA ARG A 76 10.51 3.08 -3.50
C ARG A 76 11.29 2.15 -4.43
N GLU A 77 12.36 1.53 -3.93
CA GLU A 77 13.14 0.58 -4.70
C GLU A 77 12.51 -0.80 -4.77
N MET A 78 11.61 -1.13 -3.83
CA MET A 78 10.96 -2.44 -3.79
C MET A 78 9.80 -2.60 -4.76
N VAL A 79 9.18 -1.50 -5.16
CA VAL A 79 7.97 -1.53 -5.97
C VAL A 79 8.24 -0.98 -7.36
N SER A 80 7.36 -1.29 -8.30
CA SER A 80 7.54 -0.84 -9.68
C SER A 80 7.42 0.67 -9.83
N LYS A 81 6.43 1.28 -9.14
CA LYS A 81 6.14 2.69 -9.40
C LYS A 81 5.34 3.32 -8.29
N VAL A 82 5.79 4.45 -7.80
CA VAL A 82 4.99 5.37 -6.98
C VAL A 82 5.30 6.77 -7.51
N GLU A 83 4.33 7.41 -8.14
CA GLU A 83 4.57 8.70 -8.77
C GLU A 83 4.55 9.85 -7.79
N GLY A 84 3.81 9.72 -6.70
CA GLY A 84 3.75 10.75 -5.67
C GLY A 84 4.70 10.48 -4.51
N SER A 85 4.31 10.95 -3.34
CA SER A 85 5.11 10.80 -2.13
C SER A 85 4.81 9.48 -1.43
N ILE A 86 5.79 9.00 -0.68
CA ILE A 86 5.62 7.87 0.24
C ILE A 86 5.62 8.44 1.65
N VAL A 87 4.54 8.19 2.39
CA VAL A 87 4.36 8.74 3.73
C VAL A 87 4.51 7.61 4.75
N LEU A 88 5.48 7.76 5.66
CA LEU A 88 5.84 6.73 6.65
C LEU A 88 5.84 7.32 8.06
N ARG A 89 4.76 7.87 8.51
CA ARG A 89 4.71 8.39 9.88
C ARG A 89 4.59 7.24 10.86
N ARG A 90 5.47 7.25 11.81
CA ARG A 90 5.54 6.19 12.82
C ARG A 90 4.86 6.58 14.13
#